data_212a54eba93e12d3950838b866fb888e
#
_entry.id   212a54eba93e12d3950838b866fb888e
#
_cell.length_a   1.000
_cell.length_b   1.000
_cell.length_c   1.000
_cell.angle_alpha   90.00
_cell.angle_beta   90.00
_cell.angle_gamma   90.00
#
_symmetry.space_group_name_H-M   'P 1'
#
loop_
_entity.id
_entity.type
_entity.pdbx_description
1 polymer ?
#
loop_
_entity_poly.entity_id
_entity_poly.type
_entity_poly.pdbx_seq_one_letter_code
_entity_poly.pdbx_strand_id
1 'polypeptide(L)'
;MILRSIDNLDELINNDCREHIDTVKYRISNDDRLNSKELLDYINYSKASKKFYEMSDFNELKAFYLHDIQTTTSAFKQLNKKEIMIAYMELIRLSVMYENIGEKASLLSQTGLNASLLGKGVCDSQAKYLCNLLLASNIKAIARKTYEKGHNHTVVIAQLGNKKVLLDPTNYDGSKNVFIKGSEVYKKNFGDDELSSLEVNYDEIIFARKITMRYLVKKFKIDELSTKLQLDTLDYDEKVIKIINFIQDNLISKVSDNMETRGVEFNDREFDSGKLIELLFFANQIDYNLISTGRGKANSYLSLKLFNQDMVMNPQGISENHQYNFLVSVLENGEFSCVNKNLKIMNKIDLVENSLLLKSQLTDPLRKIK
;
A
#
# COMPACT_ATOMS: atom_id res chain seq x y z
N MET A 1 20.00 18.99 9.00
CA MET A 1 18.66 18.99 8.36
C MET A 1 17.60 19.37 9.39
N ILE A 2 16.69 20.32 9.05
CA ILE A 2 15.62 20.79 9.94
C ILE A 2 14.38 19.96 9.66
N LEU A 3 13.85 19.28 10.70
CA LEU A 3 12.59 18.57 10.63
C LEU A 3 11.42 19.52 10.93
N ARG A 4 10.28 19.28 10.30
CA ARG A 4 9.04 20.00 10.55
C ARG A 4 8.38 19.49 11.83
N SER A 5 7.58 20.33 12.47
CA SER A 5 6.76 20.02 13.65
C SER A 5 5.27 20.04 13.31
N ILE A 6 4.42 19.75 14.29
CA ILE A 6 2.96 19.82 14.12
C ILE A 6 2.48 21.21 13.68
N ASP A 7 3.20 22.27 14.04
CA ASP A 7 2.88 23.65 13.64
C ASP A 7 2.90 23.85 12.11
N ASN A 8 3.61 22.99 11.39
CA ASN A 8 3.66 23.01 9.93
C ASN A 8 2.56 22.18 9.26
N LEU A 9 1.77 21.43 10.02
CA LEU A 9 0.80 20.49 9.45
C LEU A 9 -0.28 21.18 8.63
N ASP A 10 -0.84 22.28 9.13
CA ASP A 10 -1.89 23.04 8.43
C ASP A 10 -1.38 23.60 7.09
N GLU A 11 -0.16 24.13 7.06
CA GLU A 11 0.50 24.58 5.85
C GLU A 11 0.65 23.45 4.82
N LEU A 12 1.10 22.27 5.25
CA LEU A 12 1.29 21.11 4.36
C LEU A 12 -0.02 20.62 3.78
N ILE A 13 -1.07 20.54 4.60
CA ILE A 13 -2.42 20.16 4.16
C ILE A 13 -2.95 21.18 3.16
N ASN A 14 -2.80 22.47 3.44
CA ASN A 14 -3.22 23.53 2.53
C ASN A 14 -2.48 23.45 1.19
N ASN A 15 -1.19 23.14 1.20
CA ASN A 15 -0.39 22.98 -0.01
C ASN A 15 -0.85 21.77 -0.83
N ASP A 16 -1.09 20.61 -0.20
CA ASP A 16 -1.62 19.43 -0.86
C ASP A 16 -2.98 19.70 -1.53
N CYS A 17 -3.90 20.41 -0.84
CA CYS A 17 -5.20 20.78 -1.39
C CYS A 17 -5.10 21.73 -2.57
N ARG A 18 -4.24 22.75 -2.47
CA ARG A 18 -3.98 23.69 -3.59
C ARG A 18 -3.35 22.98 -4.77
N GLU A 19 -2.32 22.15 -4.54
CA GLU A 19 -1.67 21.37 -5.59
C GLU A 19 -2.67 20.46 -6.32
N HIS A 20 -3.61 19.84 -5.60
CA HIS A 20 -4.67 19.05 -6.20
C HIS A 20 -5.56 19.92 -7.11
N ILE A 21 -6.10 21.04 -6.59
CA ILE A 21 -7.00 21.93 -7.34
C ILE A 21 -6.29 22.50 -8.58
N ASP A 22 -5.05 22.97 -8.42
CA ASP A 22 -4.28 23.55 -9.51
C ASP A 22 -3.97 22.48 -10.57
N THR A 23 -3.67 21.25 -10.15
CA THR A 23 -3.46 20.12 -11.06
C THR A 23 -4.72 19.81 -11.86
N VAL A 24 -5.87 19.74 -11.20
CA VAL A 24 -7.15 19.46 -11.84
C VAL A 24 -7.56 20.61 -12.77
N LYS A 25 -7.48 21.85 -12.34
CA LYS A 25 -7.93 23.01 -13.13
C LYS A 25 -6.99 23.38 -14.28
N TYR A 26 -5.67 23.34 -14.03
CA TYR A 26 -4.68 23.87 -14.96
C TYR A 26 -4.13 22.79 -15.91
N ARG A 27 -3.75 21.65 -15.38
CA ARG A 27 -3.12 20.59 -16.19
C ARG A 27 -4.11 19.87 -17.08
N ILE A 28 -5.36 19.69 -16.63
CA ILE A 28 -6.42 19.11 -17.45
C ILE A 28 -6.78 20.05 -18.62
N SER A 29 -6.67 21.38 -18.43
CA SER A 29 -7.10 22.37 -19.42
C SER A 29 -6.01 22.76 -20.40
N ASN A 30 -4.72 22.70 -20.05
CA ASN A 30 -3.66 23.43 -20.76
C ASN A 30 -2.34 22.66 -20.94
N ASP A 31 -2.20 21.42 -20.49
CA ASP A 31 -0.93 20.70 -20.65
C ASP A 31 -0.87 19.93 -21.96
N ASP A 32 -0.19 20.50 -22.97
CA ASP A 32 0.04 19.86 -24.29
C ASP A 32 0.82 18.53 -24.20
N ARG A 33 1.47 18.26 -23.05
CA ARG A 33 2.20 17.01 -22.80
C ARG A 33 1.28 15.86 -22.41
N LEU A 34 0.08 16.18 -21.96
CA LEU A 34 -0.95 15.20 -21.65
C LEU A 34 -1.93 15.19 -22.82
N ASN A 35 -1.95 14.10 -23.57
CA ASN A 35 -3.05 13.87 -24.48
C ASN A 35 -4.35 13.97 -23.67
N SER A 36 -5.18 14.93 -23.98
CA SER A 36 -6.41 15.22 -23.24
C SER A 36 -7.31 13.97 -23.10
N LYS A 37 -7.24 13.07 -24.06
CA LYS A 37 -7.97 11.80 -24.03
C LYS A 37 -7.39 10.83 -23.00
N GLU A 38 -6.06 10.63 -22.97
CA GLU A 38 -5.41 9.74 -21.98
C GLU A 38 -5.65 10.21 -20.54
N LEU A 39 -5.65 11.53 -20.35
CA LEU A 39 -5.92 12.12 -19.04
C LEU A 39 -7.37 11.93 -18.61
N LEU A 40 -8.32 12.18 -19.51
CA LEU A 40 -9.74 11.96 -19.24
C LEU A 40 -10.04 10.48 -19.00
N ASP A 41 -9.41 9.61 -19.77
CA ASP A 41 -9.49 8.16 -19.54
C ASP A 41 -8.96 7.76 -18.19
N TYR A 42 -7.86 8.37 -17.73
CA TYR A 42 -7.29 8.14 -16.41
C TYR A 42 -8.21 8.61 -15.27
N ILE A 43 -8.77 9.81 -15.40
CA ILE A 43 -9.70 10.38 -14.41
C ILE A 43 -10.99 9.57 -14.32
N ASN A 44 -11.49 9.09 -15.45
CA ASN A 44 -12.78 8.41 -15.54
C ASN A 44 -12.69 6.88 -15.47
N TYR A 45 -11.50 6.31 -15.21
CA TYR A 45 -11.36 4.85 -15.23
C TYR A 45 -12.08 4.14 -14.09
N SER A 46 -12.35 4.83 -12.98
CA SER A 46 -13.18 4.37 -11.88
C SER A 46 -14.11 5.49 -11.38
N LYS A 47 -15.18 5.10 -10.67
CA LYS A 47 -16.09 6.09 -10.04
C LYS A 47 -15.37 6.85 -8.95
N ALA A 48 -14.53 6.17 -8.17
CA ALA A 48 -13.73 6.77 -7.10
C ALA A 48 -12.76 7.82 -7.67
N SER A 49 -12.02 7.49 -8.74
CA SER A 49 -11.15 8.44 -9.43
C SER A 49 -11.92 9.64 -9.93
N LYS A 50 -13.01 9.42 -10.67
CA LYS A 50 -13.84 10.49 -11.20
C LYS A 50 -14.31 11.43 -10.09
N LYS A 51 -14.94 10.88 -9.05
CA LYS A 51 -15.42 11.64 -7.89
C LYS A 51 -14.31 12.46 -7.25
N PHE A 52 -13.14 11.85 -7.04
CA PHE A 52 -12.00 12.51 -6.41
C PHE A 52 -11.46 13.68 -7.25
N TYR A 53 -11.29 13.50 -8.57
CA TYR A 53 -10.78 14.55 -9.44
C TYR A 53 -11.81 15.64 -9.80
N GLU A 54 -13.10 15.39 -9.57
CA GLU A 54 -14.16 16.41 -9.66
C GLU A 54 -14.22 17.32 -8.42
N MET A 55 -13.62 16.92 -7.29
CA MET A 55 -13.57 17.74 -6.07
C MET A 55 -12.65 18.94 -6.28
N SER A 56 -13.23 20.14 -6.24
CA SER A 56 -12.52 21.40 -6.48
C SER A 56 -12.74 22.46 -5.41
N ASP A 57 -13.59 22.19 -4.41
CA ASP A 57 -13.75 23.07 -3.25
C ASP A 57 -12.62 22.85 -2.24
N PHE A 58 -11.85 23.91 -1.99
CA PHE A 58 -10.70 23.85 -1.10
C PHE A 58 -11.08 23.48 0.34
N ASN A 59 -12.17 24.04 0.85
CA ASN A 59 -12.56 23.80 2.24
C ASN A 59 -13.09 22.38 2.43
N GLU A 60 -13.82 21.86 1.46
CA GLU A 60 -14.30 20.48 1.46
C GLU A 60 -13.14 19.48 1.42
N LEU A 61 -12.20 19.65 0.48
CA LEU A 61 -10.98 18.83 0.40
C LEU A 61 -10.17 18.87 1.69
N LYS A 62 -9.96 20.08 2.23
CA LYS A 62 -9.23 20.25 3.49
C LYS A 62 -9.96 19.55 4.65
N ALA A 63 -11.27 19.69 4.73
CA ALA A 63 -12.06 19.06 5.78
C ALA A 63 -11.98 17.52 5.71
N PHE A 64 -12.11 16.93 4.54
CA PHE A 64 -11.99 15.46 4.37
C PHE A 64 -10.58 14.98 4.71
N TYR A 65 -9.54 15.69 4.26
CA TYR A 65 -8.17 15.28 4.53
C TYR A 65 -7.82 15.40 6.02
N LEU A 66 -8.20 16.50 6.66
CA LEU A 66 -8.04 16.67 8.11
C LEU A 66 -8.79 15.61 8.89
N HIS A 67 -10.03 15.29 8.50
CA HIS A 67 -10.83 14.26 9.14
C HIS A 67 -10.14 12.89 9.04
N ASP A 68 -9.61 12.55 7.87
CA ASP A 68 -8.86 11.29 7.68
C ASP A 68 -7.63 11.22 8.58
N ILE A 69 -6.82 12.28 8.62
CA ILE A 69 -5.62 12.36 9.46
C ILE A 69 -6.00 12.25 10.94
N GLN A 70 -6.99 13.00 11.41
CA GLN A 70 -7.42 13.00 12.81
C GLN A 70 -7.99 11.65 13.24
N THR A 71 -8.82 11.04 12.40
CA THR A 71 -9.40 9.73 12.67
C THR A 71 -8.31 8.67 12.74
N THR A 72 -7.37 8.70 11.79
CA THR A 72 -6.24 7.78 11.75
C THR A 72 -5.36 7.94 12.99
N THR A 73 -4.91 9.16 13.30
CA THR A 73 -4.02 9.38 14.44
C THR A 73 -4.67 9.06 15.78
N SER A 74 -5.97 9.32 15.91
CA SER A 74 -6.74 8.95 17.11
C SER A 74 -6.79 7.44 17.35
N ALA A 75 -6.85 6.65 16.27
CA ALA A 75 -6.86 5.19 16.38
C ALA A 75 -5.54 4.62 16.91
N PHE A 76 -4.42 5.31 16.68
CA PHE A 76 -3.07 4.87 17.07
C PHE A 76 -2.50 5.61 18.27
N LYS A 77 -3.26 6.48 18.93
CA LYS A 77 -2.78 7.35 20.04
C LYS A 77 -2.22 6.60 21.24
N GLN A 78 -2.53 5.32 21.41
CA GLN A 78 -2.06 4.49 22.53
C GLN A 78 -0.68 3.87 22.26
N LEU A 79 -0.21 3.92 21.02
CA LEU A 79 1.07 3.37 20.62
C LEU A 79 2.21 4.33 20.99
N ASN A 80 3.39 3.78 21.28
CA ASN A 80 4.58 4.59 21.40
C ASN A 80 5.06 5.07 20.02
N LYS A 81 5.99 6.04 19.98
CA LYS A 81 6.43 6.67 18.73
C LYS A 81 7.01 5.70 17.69
N LYS A 82 7.72 4.66 18.15
CA LYS A 82 8.28 3.63 17.28
C LYS A 82 7.17 2.77 16.67
N GLU A 83 6.25 2.32 17.50
CA GLU A 83 5.09 1.55 17.06
C GLU A 83 4.20 2.35 16.10
N ILE A 84 4.00 3.65 16.35
CA ILE A 84 3.29 4.56 15.43
C ILE A 84 3.96 4.58 14.04
N MET A 85 5.29 4.72 14.00
CA MET A 85 6.03 4.71 12.72
C MET A 85 5.80 3.41 11.95
N ILE A 86 5.91 2.26 12.62
CA ILE A 86 5.69 0.96 11.99
C ILE A 86 4.22 0.81 11.55
N ALA A 87 3.27 1.21 12.38
CA ALA A 87 1.84 1.13 12.08
C ALA A 87 1.46 2.00 10.87
N TYR A 88 2.03 3.20 10.73
CA TYR A 88 1.77 4.04 9.56
C TYR A 88 2.44 3.52 8.29
N MET A 89 3.60 2.88 8.40
CA MET A 89 4.20 2.16 7.28
C MET A 89 3.28 1.01 6.81
N GLU A 90 2.75 0.21 7.74
CA GLU A 90 1.76 -0.84 7.45
C GLU A 90 0.46 -0.26 6.89
N LEU A 91 -0.02 0.85 7.41
CA LEU A 91 -1.21 1.53 6.92
C LEU A 91 -1.07 1.89 5.45
N ILE A 92 0.03 2.55 5.08
CA ILE A 92 0.27 2.94 3.69
C ILE A 92 0.44 1.71 2.81
N ARG A 93 1.19 0.70 3.25
CA ARG A 93 1.35 -0.57 2.52
C ARG A 93 -0.01 -1.21 2.21
N LEU A 94 -0.92 -1.24 3.19
CA LEU A 94 -2.21 -1.93 3.07
C LEU A 94 -3.30 -1.10 2.40
N SER A 95 -3.19 0.22 2.43
CA SER A 95 -4.27 1.10 1.99
C SER A 95 -3.96 1.99 0.81
N VAL A 96 -2.71 2.05 0.37
CA VAL A 96 -2.31 2.91 -0.77
C VAL A 96 -1.70 2.06 -1.87
N MET A 97 -2.39 1.98 -2.99
CA MET A 97 -1.89 1.34 -4.20
C MET A 97 -0.77 2.20 -4.81
N TYR A 98 0.36 1.58 -5.15
CA TYR A 98 1.39 2.29 -5.89
C TYR A 98 0.99 2.42 -7.36
N GLU A 99 0.93 3.65 -7.81
CA GLU A 99 0.53 3.97 -9.16
C GLU A 99 1.76 4.21 -10.05
N ASN A 100 2.05 3.24 -10.93
CA ASN A 100 3.17 3.37 -11.87
C ASN A 100 2.63 3.73 -13.25
N ILE A 101 2.22 4.99 -13.42
CA ILE A 101 1.55 5.49 -14.64
C ILE A 101 2.44 6.36 -15.52
N GLY A 102 3.73 6.06 -15.54
CA GLY A 102 4.68 6.84 -16.34
C GLY A 102 4.80 8.31 -15.90
N GLU A 103 5.65 9.05 -16.57
CA GLU A 103 5.98 10.44 -16.18
C GLU A 103 4.79 11.39 -16.27
N LYS A 104 3.88 11.19 -17.22
CA LYS A 104 2.77 12.11 -17.50
C LYS A 104 1.70 12.08 -16.41
N ALA A 105 1.30 10.89 -15.98
CA ALA A 105 0.24 10.75 -15.00
C ALA A 105 0.75 10.81 -13.56
N SER A 106 2.06 10.62 -13.33
CA SER A 106 2.67 10.84 -12.02
C SER A 106 2.42 12.25 -11.48
N LEU A 107 2.17 13.21 -12.38
CA LEU A 107 1.83 14.58 -12.01
C LEU A 107 0.47 14.72 -11.31
N LEU A 108 -0.47 13.81 -11.56
CA LEU A 108 -1.81 13.82 -10.94
C LEU A 108 -1.83 13.18 -9.55
N SER A 109 -0.88 12.32 -9.26
CA SER A 109 -0.88 11.49 -8.05
C SER A 109 0.22 11.85 -7.05
N GLN A 110 0.62 13.13 -6.96
CA GLN A 110 1.75 13.57 -6.13
C GLN A 110 1.39 14.10 -4.75
N THR A 111 0.11 14.30 -4.44
CA THR A 111 -0.30 14.85 -3.15
C THR A 111 -0.54 13.76 -2.10
N GLY A 112 -0.32 14.07 -0.82
CA GLY A 112 -0.72 13.18 0.27
C GLY A 112 -2.22 12.93 0.29
N LEU A 113 -3.00 13.86 -0.27
CA LEU A 113 -4.44 13.77 -0.46
C LEU A 113 -4.84 12.56 -1.34
N ASN A 114 -4.11 12.30 -2.44
CA ASN A 114 -4.32 11.14 -3.29
C ASN A 114 -4.18 9.82 -2.50
N ALA A 115 -3.10 9.70 -1.72
CA ALA A 115 -2.85 8.53 -0.89
C ALA A 115 -3.92 8.36 0.19
N SER A 116 -4.36 9.46 0.81
CA SER A 116 -5.37 9.47 1.87
C SER A 116 -6.76 9.14 1.35
N LEU A 117 -7.30 9.93 0.42
CA LEU A 117 -8.71 9.87 0.03
C LEU A 117 -8.97 8.89 -1.11
N LEU A 118 -8.13 8.86 -2.14
CA LEU A 118 -8.32 7.98 -3.29
C LEU A 118 -7.73 6.57 -3.07
N GLY A 119 -6.70 6.45 -2.24
CA GLY A 119 -6.04 5.17 -1.97
C GLY A 119 -4.98 4.78 -2.97
N LYS A 120 -4.48 5.73 -3.75
CA LYS A 120 -3.40 5.48 -4.70
C LYS A 120 -2.44 6.65 -4.81
N GLY A 121 -1.25 6.38 -5.30
CA GLY A 121 -0.27 7.43 -5.53
C GLY A 121 1.14 6.92 -5.77
N VAL A 122 2.02 7.84 -6.12
CA VAL A 122 3.45 7.59 -6.30
C VAL A 122 4.22 7.78 -4.99
N CYS A 123 5.54 7.63 -5.03
CA CYS A 123 6.39 7.78 -3.84
C CYS A 123 6.19 9.13 -3.12
N ASP A 124 5.97 10.21 -3.87
CA ASP A 124 5.76 11.56 -3.32
C ASP A 124 4.49 11.64 -2.47
N SER A 125 3.37 11.10 -2.96
CA SER A 125 2.10 11.08 -2.23
C SER A 125 2.14 10.19 -0.99
N GLN A 126 2.74 9.01 -1.10
CA GLN A 126 2.89 8.11 0.05
C GLN A 126 3.77 8.74 1.14
N ALA A 127 4.87 9.37 0.76
CA ALA A 127 5.77 10.05 1.70
C ALA A 127 5.13 11.30 2.32
N LYS A 128 4.40 12.12 1.55
CA LYS A 128 3.67 13.28 2.06
C LYS A 128 2.59 12.84 3.07
N TYR A 129 1.81 11.80 2.74
CA TYR A 129 0.78 11.29 3.64
C TYR A 129 1.39 10.75 4.95
N LEU A 130 2.46 9.93 4.86
CA LEU A 130 3.18 9.46 6.04
C LEU A 130 3.70 10.62 6.89
N CYS A 131 4.30 11.62 6.26
CA CYS A 131 4.81 12.81 6.96
C CYS A 131 3.69 13.53 7.72
N ASN A 132 2.54 13.75 7.09
CA ASN A 132 1.40 14.43 7.72
C ASN A 132 0.82 13.64 8.91
N LEU A 133 0.73 12.30 8.80
CA LEU A 133 0.34 11.44 9.92
C LEU A 133 1.32 11.49 11.09
N LEU A 134 2.62 11.48 10.82
CA LEU A 134 3.65 11.59 11.86
C LEU A 134 3.61 12.94 12.57
N LEU A 135 3.47 14.04 11.82
CA LEU A 135 3.33 15.37 12.38
C LEU A 135 2.09 15.51 13.25
N ALA A 136 0.95 14.99 12.80
CA ALA A 136 -0.29 14.97 13.57
C ALA A 136 -0.18 14.12 14.86
N SER A 137 0.76 13.17 14.89
CA SER A 137 1.10 12.36 16.08
C SER A 137 2.22 12.97 16.94
N ASN A 138 2.54 14.26 16.77
CA ASN A 138 3.63 14.96 17.47
C ASN A 138 5.01 14.30 17.25
N ILE A 139 5.24 13.73 16.08
CA ILE A 139 6.54 13.20 15.66
C ILE A 139 7.10 14.12 14.58
N LYS A 140 8.20 14.79 14.87
CA LYS A 140 8.86 15.65 13.88
C LYS A 140 9.27 14.85 12.66
N ALA A 141 8.91 15.30 11.47
CA ALA A 141 9.18 14.60 10.23
C ALA A 141 9.34 15.56 9.04
N ILE A 142 9.91 15.06 7.96
CA ILE A 142 9.96 15.73 6.66
C ILE A 142 9.97 14.72 5.53
N ALA A 143 9.14 14.93 4.51
CA ALA A 143 9.24 14.22 3.24
C ALA A 143 10.42 14.80 2.43
N ARG A 144 11.31 13.95 1.94
CA ARG A 144 12.54 14.37 1.29
C ARG A 144 12.72 13.65 -0.05
N LYS A 145 12.91 14.44 -1.11
CA LYS A 145 13.29 13.92 -2.42
C LYS A 145 14.73 13.42 -2.40
N THR A 146 14.96 12.31 -3.04
CA THR A 146 16.27 11.67 -3.24
C THR A 146 16.34 11.09 -4.65
N TYR A 147 17.50 10.60 -5.01
CA TYR A 147 17.74 9.97 -6.30
C TYR A 147 18.24 8.54 -6.07
N GLU A 148 17.47 7.56 -6.54
CA GLU A 148 17.80 6.15 -6.38
C GLU A 148 17.80 5.47 -7.75
N LYS A 149 18.92 4.79 -8.08
CA LYS A 149 19.07 3.98 -9.31
C LYS A 149 18.60 4.67 -10.60
N GLY A 150 18.87 5.96 -10.73
CA GLY A 150 18.50 6.71 -11.93
C GLY A 150 17.11 7.35 -11.89
N HIS A 151 16.39 7.23 -10.79
CA HIS A 151 15.01 7.75 -10.65
C HIS A 151 14.85 8.65 -9.43
N ASN A 152 14.01 9.66 -9.56
CA ASN A 152 13.58 10.47 -8.44
C ASN A 152 12.75 9.59 -7.48
N HIS A 153 13.04 9.70 -6.19
CA HIS A 153 12.33 8.99 -5.14
C HIS A 153 12.06 9.91 -3.96
N THR A 154 11.07 9.62 -3.14
CA THR A 154 10.73 10.40 -1.96
C THR A 154 10.58 9.49 -0.76
N VAL A 155 11.28 9.85 0.32
CA VAL A 155 11.30 9.14 1.59
C VAL A 155 10.93 10.09 2.73
N VAL A 156 10.67 9.56 3.92
CA VAL A 156 10.40 10.36 5.11
C VAL A 156 11.54 10.20 6.10
N ILE A 157 11.99 11.32 6.66
CA ILE A 157 12.93 11.35 7.78
C ILE A 157 12.15 11.81 9.00
N ALA A 158 12.17 11.01 10.06
CA ALA A 158 11.40 11.24 11.28
C ALA A 158 12.31 11.22 12.53
N GLN A 159 11.88 11.92 13.58
CA GLN A 159 12.60 11.99 14.86
C GLN A 159 12.13 10.89 15.83
N LEU A 160 13.04 10.05 16.27
CA LEU A 160 12.82 9.07 17.33
C LEU A 160 13.84 9.27 18.45
N GLY A 161 13.40 9.87 19.57
CA GLY A 161 14.33 10.31 20.61
C GLY A 161 15.35 11.32 20.04
N ASN A 162 16.62 11.04 20.21
CA ASN A 162 17.71 11.88 19.67
C ASN A 162 18.17 11.45 18.25
N LYS A 163 17.60 10.38 17.71
CA LYS A 163 17.98 9.85 16.38
C LYS A 163 17.03 10.34 15.31
N LYS A 164 17.55 10.56 14.10
CA LYS A 164 16.76 10.70 12.89
C LYS A 164 16.67 9.33 12.20
N VAL A 165 15.46 8.86 11.95
CA VAL A 165 15.23 7.56 11.30
C VAL A 165 14.62 7.77 9.92
N LEU A 166 15.00 6.90 8.99
CA LEU A 166 14.51 6.91 7.63
C LEU A 166 13.38 5.91 7.48
N LEU A 167 12.29 6.35 6.84
CA LEU A 167 11.11 5.56 6.52
C LEU A 167 10.84 5.67 5.01
N ASP A 168 10.76 4.53 4.34
CA ASP A 168 10.44 4.45 2.90
C ASP A 168 9.13 3.69 2.69
N PRO A 169 8.00 4.40 2.66
CA PRO A 169 6.70 3.75 2.55
C PRO A 169 6.48 3.05 1.21
N THR A 170 7.14 3.50 0.15
CA THR A 170 6.99 2.95 -1.20
C THR A 170 7.66 1.59 -1.35
N ASN A 171 8.83 1.43 -0.73
CA ASN A 171 9.58 0.18 -0.79
C ASN A 171 9.27 -0.77 0.39
N TYR A 172 8.37 -0.36 1.28
CA TYR A 172 7.99 -1.18 2.42
C TYR A 172 7.07 -2.34 2.00
N ASP A 173 7.57 -3.54 2.17
CA ASP A 173 6.91 -4.81 1.80
C ASP A 173 6.35 -5.59 3.01
N GLY A 174 6.35 -4.98 4.19
CA GLY A 174 5.96 -5.64 5.43
C GLY A 174 7.09 -6.38 6.14
N SER A 175 8.32 -6.27 5.65
CA SER A 175 9.52 -6.85 6.29
C SER A 175 10.39 -5.80 6.98
N LYS A 176 11.27 -6.25 7.88
CA LYS A 176 12.24 -5.38 8.54
C LYS A 176 13.35 -4.85 7.61
N ASN A 177 13.54 -5.47 6.45
CA ASN A 177 14.66 -5.17 5.56
C ASN A 177 14.68 -3.73 5.06
N VAL A 178 13.52 -3.14 4.83
CA VAL A 178 13.40 -1.75 4.35
C VAL A 178 13.92 -0.76 5.38
N PHE A 179 13.68 -1.01 6.67
CA PHE A 179 14.16 -0.13 7.74
C PHE A 179 15.69 -0.13 7.86
N ILE A 180 16.36 -1.21 7.47
CA ILE A 180 17.81 -1.37 7.57
C ILE A 180 18.50 -0.90 6.29
N LYS A 181 18.11 -1.47 5.15
CA LYS A 181 18.77 -1.21 3.85
C LYS A 181 18.59 0.24 3.38
N GLY A 182 17.39 0.80 3.60
CA GLY A 182 17.10 2.18 3.19
C GLY A 182 18.04 3.18 3.85
N SER A 183 18.27 3.08 5.16
CA SER A 183 19.09 4.07 5.86
C SER A 183 20.51 4.17 5.34
N GLU A 184 21.14 3.06 4.95
CA GLU A 184 22.52 3.05 4.48
C GLU A 184 22.69 3.64 3.08
N VAL A 185 21.75 3.35 2.18
CA VAL A 185 21.75 3.91 0.83
C VAL A 185 21.52 5.43 0.89
N TYR A 186 20.60 5.88 1.71
CA TYR A 186 20.22 7.30 1.75
C TYR A 186 21.12 8.17 2.62
N LYS A 187 21.85 7.63 3.61
CA LYS A 187 22.90 8.35 4.33
C LYS A 187 23.87 9.04 3.37
N LYS A 188 24.33 8.27 2.40
CA LYS A 188 25.27 8.76 1.38
C LYS A 188 24.65 9.84 0.50
N ASN A 189 23.37 9.70 0.16
CA ASN A 189 22.67 10.64 -0.72
C ASN A 189 22.35 11.98 -0.04
N PHE A 190 22.09 11.96 1.27
CA PHE A 190 21.75 13.16 2.02
C PHE A 190 22.95 13.82 2.69
N GLY A 191 24.12 13.15 2.73
CA GLY A 191 25.28 13.65 3.47
C GLY A 191 24.98 13.89 4.96
N ASP A 192 24.09 13.09 5.55
CA ASP A 192 23.63 13.22 6.94
C ASP A 192 24.00 11.94 7.71
N ASP A 193 25.15 12.01 8.39
CA ASP A 193 25.65 10.90 9.21
C ASP A 193 24.77 10.59 10.43
N GLU A 194 23.86 11.50 10.79
CA GLU A 194 22.91 11.31 11.91
C GLU A 194 21.71 10.41 11.53
N LEU A 195 21.54 10.08 10.24
CA LEU A 195 20.50 9.15 9.82
C LEU A 195 20.77 7.74 10.34
N SER A 196 19.79 7.17 10.98
CA SER A 196 19.85 5.82 11.54
C SER A 196 18.78 4.93 10.92
N SER A 197 19.01 3.63 10.98
CA SER A 197 17.98 2.63 10.74
C SER A 197 16.94 2.68 11.87
N LEU A 198 15.69 2.42 11.56
CA LEU A 198 14.70 2.08 12.58
C LEU A 198 14.94 0.61 12.97
N GLU A 199 15.50 0.38 14.15
CA GLU A 199 15.69 -0.97 14.66
C GLU A 199 14.33 -1.57 15.03
N VAL A 200 13.89 -2.56 14.26
CA VAL A 200 12.62 -3.25 14.48
C VAL A 200 12.84 -4.76 14.57
N ASN A 201 12.06 -5.41 15.42
CA ASN A 201 11.96 -6.86 15.45
C ASN A 201 10.63 -7.30 14.83
N TYR A 202 10.46 -8.60 14.62
CA TYR A 202 9.29 -9.16 13.98
C TYR A 202 8.02 -9.00 14.82
N ASP A 203 8.11 -9.14 16.12
CA ASP A 203 6.95 -9.03 17.00
C ASP A 203 6.36 -7.62 16.97
N GLU A 204 7.23 -6.60 16.88
CA GLU A 204 6.80 -5.20 16.72
C GLU A 204 6.06 -4.97 15.37
N ILE A 205 6.57 -5.57 14.29
CA ILE A 205 5.91 -5.47 12.98
C ILE A 205 4.55 -6.17 13.00
N ILE A 206 4.48 -7.38 13.55
CA ILE A 206 3.25 -8.17 13.64
C ILE A 206 2.22 -7.45 14.51
N PHE A 207 2.66 -6.92 15.65
CA PHE A 207 1.79 -6.16 16.55
C PHE A 207 1.21 -4.91 15.85
N ALA A 208 2.07 -4.11 15.21
CA ALA A 208 1.66 -2.93 14.47
C ALA A 208 0.73 -3.28 13.30
N ARG A 209 1.04 -4.33 12.53
CA ARG A 209 0.18 -4.85 11.45
C ARG A 209 -1.20 -5.23 11.94
N LYS A 210 -1.28 -5.98 13.03
CA LYS A 210 -2.56 -6.41 13.61
C LYS A 210 -3.44 -5.23 13.98
N ILE A 211 -2.88 -4.23 14.66
CA ILE A 211 -3.62 -3.02 15.03
C ILE A 211 -4.07 -2.26 13.78
N THR A 212 -3.17 -2.14 12.82
CA THR A 212 -3.46 -1.44 11.55
C THR A 212 -4.56 -2.15 10.76
N MET A 213 -4.50 -3.47 10.64
CA MET A 213 -5.54 -4.24 9.95
C MET A 213 -6.90 -4.09 10.62
N ARG A 214 -6.98 -4.18 11.94
CA ARG A 214 -8.23 -3.93 12.69
C ARG A 214 -8.80 -2.54 12.41
N TYR A 215 -7.94 -1.54 12.39
CA TYR A 215 -8.34 -0.18 12.06
C TYR A 215 -8.86 -0.09 10.61
N LEU A 216 -8.13 -0.65 9.64
CA LEU A 216 -8.51 -0.57 8.22
C LEU A 216 -9.78 -1.36 7.90
N VAL A 217 -9.96 -2.53 8.51
CA VAL A 217 -11.20 -3.34 8.39
C VAL A 217 -12.41 -2.50 8.82
N LYS A 218 -12.32 -1.83 9.96
CA LYS A 218 -13.37 -0.94 10.45
C LYS A 218 -13.52 0.32 9.59
N LYS A 219 -12.43 1.00 9.26
CA LYS A 219 -12.41 2.24 8.46
C LYS A 219 -13.05 2.04 7.11
N PHE A 220 -12.74 0.94 6.44
CA PHE A 220 -13.21 0.64 5.09
C PHE A 220 -14.44 -0.26 5.05
N LYS A 221 -15.00 -0.59 6.20
CA LYS A 221 -16.21 -1.43 6.31
C LYS A 221 -16.04 -2.80 5.62
N ILE A 222 -14.88 -3.42 5.79
CA ILE A 222 -14.58 -4.73 5.20
C ILE A 222 -15.50 -5.81 5.76
N ASP A 223 -15.93 -5.67 7.02
CA ASP A 223 -16.92 -6.58 7.64
C ASP A 223 -18.28 -6.52 6.92
N GLU A 224 -18.72 -5.33 6.47
CA GLU A 224 -19.95 -5.20 5.67
C GLU A 224 -19.80 -5.92 4.31
N LEU A 225 -18.61 -5.86 3.69
CA LEU A 225 -18.33 -6.62 2.48
C LEU A 225 -18.34 -8.13 2.74
N SER A 226 -17.73 -8.58 3.84
CA SER A 226 -17.75 -9.99 4.25
C SER A 226 -19.18 -10.51 4.43
N THR A 227 -20.04 -9.72 5.09
CA THR A 227 -21.47 -10.05 5.26
C THR A 227 -22.19 -10.09 3.90
N LYS A 228 -21.96 -9.10 3.03
CA LYS A 228 -22.54 -9.07 1.67
C LYS A 228 -22.14 -10.29 0.85
N LEU A 229 -20.92 -10.76 1.01
CA LEU A 229 -20.42 -11.97 0.38
C LEU A 229 -20.88 -13.25 1.10
N GLN A 230 -21.59 -13.16 2.22
CA GLN A 230 -22.06 -14.30 3.02
C GLN A 230 -20.90 -15.23 3.45
N LEU A 231 -19.76 -14.66 3.81
CA LEU A 231 -18.57 -15.46 4.13
C LEU A 231 -18.72 -16.23 5.44
N ASP A 232 -19.47 -15.74 6.40
CA ASP A 232 -19.66 -16.37 7.72
C ASP A 232 -20.27 -17.77 7.66
N THR A 233 -21.02 -18.06 6.59
CA THR A 233 -21.71 -19.36 6.40
C THR A 233 -20.89 -20.41 5.66
N LEU A 234 -19.70 -20.04 5.19
CA LEU A 234 -18.83 -20.87 4.36
C LEU A 234 -17.72 -21.52 5.18
N ASP A 235 -17.23 -22.67 4.73
CA ASP A 235 -16.00 -23.24 5.27
C ASP A 235 -14.77 -22.45 4.82
N TYR A 236 -13.59 -22.87 5.27
CA TYR A 236 -12.33 -22.17 5.00
C TYR A 236 -12.02 -22.08 3.50
N ASP A 237 -12.09 -23.20 2.77
CA ASP A 237 -11.73 -23.24 1.36
C ASP A 237 -12.75 -22.46 0.52
N GLU A 238 -14.02 -22.58 0.82
CA GLU A 238 -15.10 -21.83 0.17
C GLU A 238 -14.96 -20.34 0.37
N LYS A 239 -14.60 -19.87 1.59
CA LYS A 239 -14.32 -18.45 1.86
C LYS A 239 -13.22 -17.92 0.97
N VAL A 240 -12.09 -18.63 0.90
CA VAL A 240 -10.95 -18.23 0.09
C VAL A 240 -11.34 -18.10 -1.38
N ILE A 241 -12.00 -19.14 -1.93
CA ILE A 241 -12.44 -19.13 -3.33
C ILE A 241 -13.41 -18.00 -3.61
N LYS A 242 -14.37 -17.76 -2.71
CA LYS A 242 -15.37 -16.71 -2.91
C LYS A 242 -14.75 -15.31 -2.86
N ILE A 243 -13.77 -15.08 -1.99
CA ILE A 243 -13.01 -13.82 -1.95
C ILE A 243 -12.24 -13.61 -3.25
N ILE A 244 -11.56 -14.65 -3.73
CA ILE A 244 -10.80 -14.56 -4.98
C ILE A 244 -11.71 -14.26 -6.17
N ASN A 245 -12.83 -14.99 -6.29
CA ASN A 245 -13.80 -14.75 -7.35
C ASN A 245 -14.34 -13.33 -7.29
N PHE A 246 -14.69 -12.83 -6.10
CA PHE A 246 -15.12 -11.44 -5.95
C PHE A 246 -14.07 -10.46 -6.45
N ILE A 247 -12.79 -10.66 -6.12
CA ILE A 247 -11.71 -9.80 -6.60
C ILE A 247 -11.59 -9.88 -8.14
N GLN A 248 -11.64 -11.08 -8.71
CA GLN A 248 -11.56 -11.29 -10.16
C GLN A 248 -12.72 -10.61 -10.90
N ASP A 249 -13.94 -10.76 -10.41
CA ASP A 249 -15.15 -10.21 -11.01
C ASP A 249 -15.23 -8.67 -10.93
N ASN A 250 -14.53 -8.06 -9.96
CA ASN A 250 -14.53 -6.62 -9.73
C ASN A 250 -13.17 -5.97 -10.04
N LEU A 251 -12.28 -6.70 -10.70
CA LEU A 251 -10.96 -6.18 -11.04
C LEU A 251 -11.09 -5.08 -12.09
N ILE A 252 -10.65 -3.89 -11.72
CA ILE A 252 -10.48 -2.79 -12.64
C ILE A 252 -9.06 -2.90 -13.19
N SER A 253 -8.92 -3.44 -14.39
CA SER A 253 -7.65 -3.41 -15.09
C SER A 253 -7.71 -2.37 -16.19
N LYS A 254 -6.76 -1.44 -16.19
CA LYS A 254 -6.49 -0.59 -17.34
C LYS A 254 -5.11 -0.94 -17.86
N VAL A 255 -5.07 -1.44 -19.07
CA VAL A 255 -3.84 -1.60 -19.84
C VAL A 255 -3.78 -0.39 -20.78
N SER A 256 -2.90 0.55 -20.51
CA SER A 256 -2.41 1.50 -21.52
C SER A 256 -1.03 1.05 -21.96
N ASP A 257 -0.52 1.55 -23.08
CA ASP A 257 0.66 1.07 -23.80
C ASP A 257 1.92 0.75 -22.97
N ASN A 258 1.96 1.11 -21.68
CA ASN A 258 3.04 0.81 -20.74
C ASN A 258 2.60 0.68 -19.30
N MET A 259 1.30 0.51 -19.00
CA MET A 259 0.81 0.59 -17.65
C MET A 259 -0.34 -0.39 -17.39
N GLU A 260 -0.18 -1.19 -16.37
CA GLU A 260 -1.23 -2.06 -15.88
C GLU A 260 -1.53 -1.68 -14.42
N THR A 261 -2.68 -1.05 -14.18
CA THR A 261 -3.23 -0.86 -12.84
C THR A 261 -4.25 -1.96 -12.56
N ARG A 262 -4.07 -2.67 -11.46
CA ARG A 262 -4.93 -3.77 -11.01
C ARG A 262 -5.52 -3.42 -9.67
N GLY A 263 -6.60 -2.69 -9.70
CA GLY A 263 -7.32 -2.26 -8.51
C GLY A 263 -8.71 -2.84 -8.42
N VAL A 264 -9.28 -2.76 -7.26
CA VAL A 264 -10.68 -3.04 -6.99
C VAL A 264 -11.29 -1.79 -6.38
N GLU A 265 -12.39 -1.32 -6.94
CA GLU A 265 -13.13 -0.20 -6.36
C GLU A 265 -14.09 -0.70 -5.27
N PHE A 266 -13.95 -0.14 -4.09
CA PHE A 266 -14.82 -0.43 -2.97
C PHE A 266 -14.96 0.80 -2.06
N ASN A 267 -16.20 1.18 -1.71
CA ASN A 267 -16.52 2.33 -0.86
C ASN A 267 -15.84 3.65 -1.29
N ASP A 268 -16.06 4.03 -2.55
CA ASP A 268 -15.51 5.27 -3.16
C ASP A 268 -13.98 5.39 -3.08
N ARG A 269 -13.28 4.25 -3.00
CA ARG A 269 -11.83 4.17 -2.92
C ARG A 269 -11.31 3.03 -3.79
N GLU A 270 -10.08 3.20 -4.24
CA GLU A 270 -9.38 2.15 -4.97
C GLU A 270 -8.41 1.40 -4.06
N PHE A 271 -8.41 0.09 -4.17
CA PHE A 271 -7.52 -0.82 -3.46
C PHE A 271 -6.68 -1.60 -4.44
N ASP A 272 -5.42 -1.82 -4.10
CA ASP A 272 -4.66 -2.91 -4.68
C ASP A 272 -5.37 -4.23 -4.37
N SER A 273 -5.55 -5.07 -5.38
CA SER A 273 -6.30 -6.33 -5.26
C SER A 273 -5.76 -7.23 -4.15
N GLY A 274 -4.43 -7.33 -4.04
CA GLY A 274 -3.80 -8.15 -3.00
C GLY A 274 -3.97 -7.59 -1.60
N LYS A 275 -4.01 -6.26 -1.46
CA LYS A 275 -4.23 -5.63 -0.15
C LYS A 275 -5.67 -5.78 0.32
N LEU A 276 -6.62 -5.70 -0.60
CA LEU A 276 -8.01 -6.00 -0.26
C LEU A 276 -8.20 -7.47 0.13
N ILE A 277 -7.52 -8.40 -0.54
CA ILE A 277 -7.48 -9.80 -0.13
C ILE A 277 -6.89 -9.96 1.28
N GLU A 278 -5.76 -9.33 1.59
CA GLU A 278 -5.18 -9.37 2.94
C GLU A 278 -6.17 -8.90 4.01
N LEU A 279 -6.89 -7.80 3.76
CA LEU A 279 -7.90 -7.28 4.69
C LEU A 279 -9.11 -8.21 4.84
N LEU A 280 -9.59 -8.78 3.74
CA LEU A 280 -10.67 -9.77 3.77
C LEU A 280 -10.26 -11.05 4.49
N PHE A 281 -9.04 -11.55 4.26
CA PHE A 281 -8.52 -12.71 4.98
C PHE A 281 -8.43 -12.44 6.48
N PHE A 282 -7.91 -11.29 6.86
CA PHE A 282 -7.83 -10.90 8.26
C PHE A 282 -9.24 -10.80 8.91
N ALA A 283 -10.19 -10.13 8.25
CA ALA A 283 -11.55 -9.97 8.76
C ALA A 283 -12.27 -11.32 8.93
N ASN A 284 -11.99 -12.28 8.05
CA ASN A 284 -12.64 -13.60 8.06
C ASN A 284 -11.79 -14.70 8.74
N GLN A 285 -10.73 -14.33 9.46
CA GLN A 285 -9.85 -15.25 10.21
C GLN A 285 -9.24 -16.36 9.32
N ILE A 286 -8.94 -16.02 8.07
CA ILE A 286 -8.24 -16.90 7.13
C ILE A 286 -6.75 -16.80 7.41
N ASP A 287 -6.13 -17.93 7.73
CA ASP A 287 -4.69 -18.01 7.99
C ASP A 287 -3.89 -17.89 6.69
N TYR A 288 -2.91 -17.00 6.67
CA TYR A 288 -1.97 -16.85 5.57
C TYR A 288 -0.60 -16.39 6.07
N ASN A 289 0.43 -16.60 5.26
CA ASN A 289 1.75 -16.01 5.49
C ASN A 289 2.05 -14.98 4.40
N LEU A 290 2.63 -13.87 4.80
CA LEU A 290 3.12 -12.86 3.86
C LEU A 290 4.53 -13.23 3.41
N ILE A 291 4.74 -13.36 2.11
CA ILE A 291 6.05 -13.65 1.53
C ILE A 291 6.53 -12.38 0.83
N SER A 292 7.60 -11.79 1.36
CA SER A 292 8.28 -10.65 0.70
C SER A 292 9.27 -11.18 -0.33
N THR A 293 9.22 -10.63 -1.54
CA THR A 293 10.19 -10.97 -2.60
C THR A 293 11.48 -10.16 -2.52
N GLY A 294 11.55 -9.18 -1.62
CA GLY A 294 12.70 -8.28 -1.47
C GLY A 294 12.98 -7.35 -2.67
N ARG A 295 12.08 -7.31 -3.65
CA ARG A 295 12.24 -6.53 -4.88
C ARG A 295 11.55 -5.16 -4.85
N GLY A 296 11.05 -4.72 -3.70
CA GLY A 296 10.34 -3.44 -3.55
C GLY A 296 9.01 -3.39 -4.34
N LYS A 297 8.15 -2.44 -4.01
CA LYS A 297 6.90 -2.16 -4.72
C LYS A 297 5.95 -3.35 -4.83
N ALA A 298 5.06 -3.51 -3.87
CA ALA A 298 3.82 -4.32 -3.94
C ALA A 298 3.94 -5.83 -4.27
N ASN A 299 5.14 -6.39 -4.34
CA ASN A 299 5.35 -7.80 -4.67
C ASN A 299 5.37 -8.70 -3.42
N SER A 300 4.42 -8.51 -2.53
CA SER A 300 4.19 -9.46 -1.45
C SER A 300 3.25 -10.55 -1.95
N TYR A 301 3.62 -11.79 -1.77
CA TYR A 301 2.77 -12.94 -2.05
C TYR A 301 2.14 -13.44 -0.75
N LEU A 302 0.97 -14.04 -0.85
CA LEU A 302 0.31 -14.69 0.27
C LEU A 302 0.44 -16.21 0.10
N SER A 303 0.96 -16.89 1.10
CA SER A 303 0.96 -18.35 1.13
C SER A 303 -0.10 -18.82 2.13
N LEU A 304 -0.90 -19.78 1.71
CA LEU A 304 -2.00 -20.34 2.49
C LEU A 304 -2.18 -21.82 2.16
N LYS A 305 -2.90 -22.55 3.01
CA LYS A 305 -3.35 -23.91 2.68
C LYS A 305 -4.75 -23.81 2.10
N LEU A 306 -4.93 -24.44 0.93
CA LEU A 306 -6.22 -24.57 0.27
C LEU A 306 -6.37 -26.01 -0.22
N PHE A 307 -7.49 -26.67 0.09
CA PHE A 307 -7.71 -28.11 -0.19
C PHE A 307 -6.55 -29.01 0.28
N ASN A 308 -6.01 -28.71 1.47
CA ASN A 308 -4.84 -29.36 2.05
C ASN A 308 -3.52 -29.23 1.26
N GLN A 309 -3.47 -28.37 0.26
CA GLN A 309 -2.26 -28.07 -0.52
C GLN A 309 -1.69 -26.71 -0.15
N ASP A 310 -0.37 -26.59 -0.17
CA ASP A 310 0.29 -25.30 -0.04
C ASP A 310 0.14 -24.52 -1.35
N MET A 311 -0.51 -23.36 -1.25
CA MET A 311 -0.81 -22.47 -2.38
C MET A 311 -0.12 -21.14 -2.18
N VAL A 312 0.29 -20.53 -3.28
CA VAL A 312 0.79 -19.15 -3.29
C VAL A 312 -0.16 -18.31 -4.11
N MET A 313 -0.58 -17.23 -3.51
CA MET A 313 -1.39 -16.23 -4.17
C MET A 313 -0.50 -15.09 -4.64
N ASN A 314 -0.50 -14.83 -5.95
CA ASN A 314 0.04 -13.61 -6.52
C ASN A 314 -1.04 -12.53 -6.45
N PRO A 315 -0.90 -11.51 -5.60
CA PRO A 315 -1.93 -10.51 -5.42
C PRO A 315 -2.17 -9.63 -6.66
N GLN A 316 -1.24 -9.63 -7.61
CA GLN A 316 -1.41 -8.91 -8.87
C GLN A 316 -1.98 -9.79 -9.99
N GLY A 317 -2.19 -11.08 -9.71
CA GLY A 317 -2.56 -12.06 -10.71
C GLY A 317 -1.42 -12.34 -11.71
N ILE A 318 -1.45 -13.51 -12.32
CA ILE A 318 -0.63 -13.85 -13.47
C ILE A 318 -1.49 -13.66 -14.71
N SER A 319 -1.11 -12.73 -15.59
CA SER A 319 -1.86 -12.48 -16.81
C SER A 319 -1.46 -13.44 -17.91
N GLU A 320 -2.41 -14.21 -18.40
CA GLU A 320 -2.32 -14.92 -19.66
C GLU A 320 -3.60 -14.64 -20.47
N ASN A 321 -3.49 -14.14 -21.66
CA ASN A 321 -4.63 -13.84 -22.56
C ASN A 321 -5.75 -13.01 -21.87
N HIS A 322 -5.37 -12.00 -21.09
CA HIS A 322 -6.29 -11.13 -20.33
C HIS A 322 -7.07 -11.83 -19.20
N GLN A 323 -6.70 -13.05 -18.82
CA GLN A 323 -7.22 -13.70 -17.63
C GLN A 323 -6.17 -13.65 -16.51
N TYR A 324 -6.60 -13.26 -15.32
CA TYR A 324 -5.72 -13.15 -14.15
C TYR A 324 -5.92 -14.35 -13.23
N ASN A 325 -4.83 -15.09 -13.02
CA ASN A 325 -4.82 -16.20 -12.07
C ASN A 325 -4.12 -15.75 -10.79
N PHE A 326 -4.86 -15.75 -9.71
CA PHE A 326 -4.36 -15.32 -8.39
C PHE A 326 -3.76 -16.48 -7.60
N LEU A 327 -4.16 -17.72 -7.88
CA LEU A 327 -3.69 -18.89 -7.16
C LEU A 327 -2.73 -19.72 -8.00
N VAL A 328 -1.61 -20.08 -7.38
CA VAL A 328 -0.65 -21.01 -7.94
C VAL A 328 -0.31 -22.06 -6.87
N SER A 329 -0.21 -23.34 -7.26
CA SER A 329 0.31 -24.36 -6.38
C SER A 329 1.83 -24.32 -6.36
N VAL A 330 2.41 -24.61 -5.19
CA VAL A 330 3.87 -24.76 -5.04
C VAL A 330 4.21 -26.23 -5.29
N LEU A 331 5.02 -26.49 -6.27
CA LEU A 331 5.54 -27.84 -6.53
C LEU A 331 6.74 -28.13 -5.61
N GLU A 332 7.03 -29.42 -5.39
CA GLU A 332 8.14 -29.88 -4.52
C GLU A 332 9.52 -29.32 -4.92
N ASN A 333 9.72 -29.04 -6.20
CA ASN A 333 10.95 -28.43 -6.74
C ASN A 333 11.00 -26.89 -6.60
N GLY A 334 10.03 -26.26 -5.95
CA GLY A 334 9.93 -24.81 -5.81
C GLY A 334 9.41 -24.08 -7.04
N GLU A 335 8.90 -24.79 -8.04
CA GLU A 335 8.21 -24.21 -9.18
C GLU A 335 6.72 -23.97 -8.85
N PHE A 336 6.10 -23.05 -9.57
CA PHE A 336 4.67 -22.77 -9.41
C PHE A 336 3.89 -23.35 -10.58
N SER A 337 2.77 -24.01 -10.29
CA SER A 337 1.77 -24.35 -11.30
C SER A 337 0.47 -23.58 -11.00
N CYS A 338 -0.14 -23.03 -12.03
CA CYS A 338 -1.46 -22.43 -11.86
C CYS A 338 -2.51 -23.50 -11.57
N VAL A 339 -3.46 -23.18 -10.69
CA VAL A 339 -4.57 -24.08 -10.33
C VAL A 339 -5.50 -24.32 -11.52
N ASN A 340 -5.48 -23.45 -12.49
CA ASN A 340 -6.27 -23.61 -13.70
C ASN A 340 -5.56 -24.60 -14.65
N LYS A 341 -6.18 -25.74 -14.94
CA LYS A 341 -5.64 -26.89 -15.68
C LYS A 341 -5.01 -26.58 -17.04
N ASN A 342 -5.14 -25.37 -17.55
CA ASN A 342 -4.69 -24.95 -18.88
C ASN A 342 -3.42 -24.11 -18.90
N LEU A 343 -2.78 -23.86 -17.76
CA LEU A 343 -1.60 -23.01 -17.70
C LEU A 343 -0.32 -23.82 -17.64
N LYS A 344 0.60 -23.51 -18.53
CA LYS A 344 1.96 -24.07 -18.52
C LYS A 344 2.72 -23.61 -17.28
N ILE A 345 3.64 -24.45 -16.81
CA ILE A 345 4.59 -24.13 -15.75
C ILE A 345 5.26 -22.79 -16.07
N MET A 346 5.03 -21.81 -15.21
CA MET A 346 5.64 -20.51 -15.36
C MET A 346 6.89 -20.40 -14.51
N ASN A 347 7.85 -19.68 -15.03
CA ASN A 347 9.24 -19.54 -14.59
C ASN A 347 9.45 -19.59 -13.07
N LYS A 348 10.53 -20.29 -12.66
CA LYS A 348 11.11 -20.24 -11.32
C LYS A 348 11.12 -18.83 -10.77
N ILE A 349 10.32 -18.58 -9.77
CA ILE A 349 10.49 -17.41 -8.94
C ILE A 349 11.46 -17.83 -7.84
N ASP A 350 12.58 -17.10 -7.70
CA ASP A 350 13.54 -17.29 -6.61
C ASP A 350 12.91 -16.91 -5.26
N LEU A 351 11.90 -17.68 -4.86
CA LEU A 351 11.21 -17.52 -3.59
C LEU A 351 11.94 -18.25 -2.45
N VAL A 352 12.87 -19.15 -2.79
CA VAL A 352 13.35 -20.18 -1.88
C VAL A 352 14.13 -19.59 -0.69
N GLU A 353 15.00 -18.63 -0.90
CA GLU A 353 15.81 -18.10 0.21
C GLU A 353 15.04 -17.17 1.15
N ASN A 354 14.18 -16.33 0.61
CA ASN A 354 13.41 -15.36 1.42
C ASN A 354 12.13 -15.96 2.02
N SER A 355 11.53 -16.96 1.39
CA SER A 355 10.31 -17.60 1.89
C SER A 355 10.58 -18.52 3.09
N LEU A 356 11.71 -19.21 3.14
CA LEU A 356 12.08 -20.05 4.28
C LEU A 356 12.32 -19.23 5.55
N LEU A 357 12.95 -18.07 5.41
CA LEU A 357 13.17 -17.16 6.54
C LEU A 357 11.86 -16.56 7.08
N LEU A 358 10.93 -16.24 6.20
CA LEU A 358 9.60 -15.72 6.58
C LEU A 358 8.65 -16.82 7.08
N LYS A 359 8.69 -18.03 6.52
CA LYS A 359 7.91 -19.16 7.03
C LYS A 359 8.22 -19.47 8.49
N SER A 360 9.50 -19.49 8.87
CA SER A 360 9.91 -19.75 10.25
C SER A 360 9.50 -18.65 11.23
N GLN A 361 9.22 -17.44 10.75
CA GLN A 361 8.99 -16.26 11.57
C GLN A 361 7.52 -15.82 11.60
N LEU A 362 6.70 -16.21 10.61
CA LEU A 362 5.29 -15.82 10.50
C LEU A 362 4.30 -16.92 10.90
N THR A 363 4.75 -18.18 11.00
CA THR A 363 3.85 -19.32 11.28
C THR A 363 3.26 -19.32 12.69
N ASP A 364 3.78 -18.55 13.64
CA ASP A 364 3.37 -18.66 15.03
C ASP A 364 2.49 -17.53 15.60
N PRO A 365 2.63 -16.24 15.24
CA PRO A 365 1.94 -15.18 15.98
C PRO A 365 0.49 -14.96 15.58
N LEU A 366 0.09 -15.29 14.34
CA LEU A 366 -1.30 -15.07 13.90
C LEU A 366 -2.25 -16.14 14.46
N ARG A 367 -1.76 -17.35 14.73
CA ARG A 367 -2.54 -18.43 15.37
C ARG A 367 -2.82 -18.21 16.86
N LYS A 368 -2.00 -17.45 17.57
CA LYS A 368 -2.17 -17.19 19.02
C LYS A 368 -3.11 -16.04 19.33
N ILE A 369 -3.81 -15.51 18.32
CA ILE A 369 -4.68 -14.35 18.46
C ILE A 369 -6.14 -14.78 18.32
N LYS A 370 -6.52 -15.72 19.21
CA LYS A 370 -7.94 -15.96 19.52
C LYS A 370 -8.41 -14.99 20.59
#